data_04574e7fc9e1a6cb2c00dfc7e5629768
#
_entry.id   04574e7fc9e1a6cb2c00dfc7e5629768
#
_cell.length_a   1.000
_cell.length_b   1.000
_cell.length_c   1.000
_cell.angle_alpha   90.00
_cell.angle_beta   90.00
_cell.angle_gamma   90.00
#
_symmetry.space_group_name_H-M   'P 1'
#
loop_
_entity.id
_entity.type
_entity.pdbx_description
1 polymer ?
#
loop_
_entity_poly.entity_id
_entity_poly.type
_entity_poly.pdbx_seq_one_letter_code
_entity_poly.pdbx_strand_id
1 'polypeptide(L)'
;MVVYRLGTGFSIISGRSKCLSCGKILHWYELLPLVSFLFLLGRCSKCHTKISWQYPVVELLLGITFLLLYQEFFAGVWSLYFFSSFFLYAVIFSLLITIGVYDLRHKIIPNALVYSLILLGVLVAYLRASSNPVSLFLLPDLFVGPIFFLSFASLWYFSK
;
A
#
# COMPACT_ATOMS: atom_id res chain seq x y z
N MET A 1 3.72 -1.53 9.91
CA MET A 1 4.71 -2.44 10.52
C MET A 1 5.75 -2.95 9.52
N VAL A 2 5.38 -3.33 8.29
CA VAL A 2 6.32 -3.81 7.25
C VAL A 2 7.46 -2.83 7.00
N VAL A 3 7.15 -1.55 6.78
CA VAL A 3 8.14 -0.48 6.49
C VAL A 3 9.24 -0.37 7.56
N TYR A 4 8.92 -0.63 8.82
CA TYR A 4 9.89 -0.55 9.93
C TYR A 4 10.75 -1.81 10.09
N ARG A 5 10.33 -2.94 9.53
CA ARG A 5 11.07 -4.20 9.59
C ARG A 5 11.92 -4.45 8.36
N LEU A 6 11.62 -3.79 7.24
CA LEU A 6 12.43 -3.82 6.04
C LEU A 6 13.82 -3.23 6.34
N GLY A 7 14.86 -4.01 6.12
CA GLY A 7 16.25 -3.60 6.34
C GLY A 7 16.78 -3.72 7.78
N THR A 8 15.96 -4.15 8.76
CA THR A 8 16.39 -4.27 10.18
C THR A 8 16.74 -5.72 10.59
N GLY A 9 16.65 -6.70 9.69
CA GLY A 9 16.89 -8.12 9.99
C GLY A 9 15.76 -8.81 10.76
N PHE A 10 14.71 -8.08 11.15
CA PHE A 10 13.55 -8.68 11.80
C PHE A 10 12.59 -9.29 10.78
N SER A 11 12.04 -10.46 11.08
CA SER A 11 11.05 -11.11 10.22
C SER A 11 9.81 -10.23 10.05
N ILE A 12 9.36 -10.08 8.80
CA ILE A 12 8.16 -9.34 8.43
C ILE A 12 6.90 -10.13 8.80
N ILE A 13 6.98 -11.47 8.67
CA ILE A 13 5.84 -12.38 8.78
C ILE A 13 5.69 -12.91 10.21
N SER A 14 6.77 -13.17 10.92
CA SER A 14 6.75 -13.76 12.26
C SER A 14 7.08 -12.74 13.34
N GLY A 15 6.38 -12.83 14.46
CA GLY A 15 6.60 -12.02 15.66
C GLY A 15 5.44 -11.08 15.99
N ARG A 16 5.26 -10.82 17.29
CA ARG A 16 4.23 -9.88 17.79
C ARG A 16 4.66 -8.43 17.64
N SER A 17 3.69 -7.55 17.44
CA SER A 17 3.92 -6.11 17.42
C SER A 17 4.34 -5.64 18.82
N LYS A 18 5.45 -4.86 18.86
CA LYS A 18 6.05 -4.36 20.10
C LYS A 18 6.20 -2.85 20.05
N CYS A 19 6.09 -2.21 21.21
CA CYS A 19 6.49 -0.81 21.33
C CYS A 19 8.01 -0.70 21.14
N LEU A 20 8.46 0.22 20.28
CA LEU A 20 9.88 0.41 19.99
C LEU A 20 10.67 0.98 21.17
N SER A 21 10.02 1.68 22.10
CA SER A 21 10.67 2.32 23.25
C SER A 21 10.75 1.41 24.47
N CYS A 22 9.66 0.73 24.84
CA CYS A 22 9.63 -0.07 26.07
C CYS A 22 9.55 -1.58 25.86
N GLY A 23 9.53 -2.06 24.60
CA GLY A 23 9.45 -3.48 24.26
C GLY A 23 8.13 -4.17 24.63
N LYS A 24 7.11 -3.43 25.17
CA LYS A 24 5.81 -4.01 25.48
C LYS A 24 5.21 -4.65 24.23
N ILE A 25 4.73 -5.89 24.38
CA ILE A 25 3.95 -6.56 23.34
C ILE A 25 2.56 -5.92 23.31
N LEU A 26 2.12 -5.51 22.11
CA LEU A 26 0.81 -4.88 21.93
C LEU A 26 -0.29 -5.94 21.93
N HIS A 27 -1.41 -5.63 22.61
CA HIS A 27 -2.60 -6.45 22.61
C HIS A 27 -3.40 -6.22 21.31
N TRP A 28 -4.32 -7.13 20.98
CA TRP A 28 -5.10 -7.07 19.74
C TRP A 28 -5.93 -5.77 19.62
N TYR A 29 -6.49 -5.27 20.73
CA TYR A 29 -7.26 -4.01 20.76
C TYR A 29 -6.38 -2.75 20.56
N GLU A 30 -5.08 -2.85 20.90
CA GLU A 30 -4.11 -1.80 20.64
C GLU A 30 -3.64 -1.79 19.16
N LEU A 31 -4.03 -2.80 18.39
CA LEU A 31 -3.74 -2.95 16.97
C LEU A 31 -4.94 -2.60 16.08
N LEU A 32 -6.09 -2.22 16.65
CA LEU A 32 -7.24 -1.80 15.86
C LEU A 32 -6.90 -0.52 15.09
N PRO A 33 -7.02 -0.54 13.74
CA PRO A 33 -6.67 0.60 12.91
C PRO A 33 -7.45 1.85 13.32
N LEU A 34 -6.78 2.99 13.33
CA LEU A 34 -7.30 4.32 13.70
C LEU A 34 -7.89 4.40 15.11
N VAL A 35 -8.67 3.39 15.51
CA VAL A 35 -9.40 3.34 16.79
C VAL A 35 -8.43 3.36 17.97
N SER A 36 -7.43 2.50 17.97
CA SER A 36 -6.43 2.44 19.04
C SER A 36 -5.62 3.74 19.15
N PHE A 37 -5.28 4.36 18.00
CA PHE A 37 -4.56 5.62 17.98
C PHE A 37 -5.38 6.76 18.60
N LEU A 38 -6.69 6.82 18.31
CA LEU A 38 -7.60 7.82 18.88
C LEU A 38 -7.79 7.61 20.38
N PHE A 39 -8.07 6.39 20.84
CA PHE A 39 -8.26 6.09 22.26
C PHE A 39 -6.99 6.31 23.11
N LEU A 40 -5.82 6.00 22.55
CA LEU A 40 -4.53 6.18 23.24
C LEU A 40 -3.93 7.57 23.00
N LEU A 41 -4.65 8.47 22.32
CA LEU A 41 -4.19 9.83 21.98
C LEU A 41 -2.80 9.83 21.33
N GLY A 42 -2.53 8.85 20.48
CA GLY A 42 -1.25 8.69 19.80
C GLY A 42 -0.07 8.36 20.72
N ARG A 43 -0.30 7.71 21.86
CA ARG A 43 0.74 7.36 22.83
C ARG A 43 0.71 5.88 23.18
N CYS A 44 1.87 5.34 23.57
CA CYS A 44 1.93 3.97 24.11
C CYS A 44 1.20 3.88 25.45
N SER A 45 0.41 2.82 25.66
CA SER A 45 -0.35 2.59 26.89
C SER A 45 0.53 2.34 28.13
N LYS A 46 1.83 1.97 27.96
CA LYS A 46 2.75 1.68 29.07
C LYS A 46 3.74 2.83 29.32
N CYS A 47 4.44 3.29 28.30
CA CYS A 47 5.53 4.26 28.45
C CYS A 47 5.16 5.67 27.96
N HIS A 48 3.94 5.87 27.45
CA HIS A 48 3.41 7.14 26.94
C HIS A 48 4.24 7.80 25.83
N THR A 49 5.18 7.07 25.24
CA THR A 49 5.97 7.55 24.08
C THR A 49 5.02 7.84 22.92
N LYS A 50 5.23 8.96 22.23
CA LYS A 50 4.44 9.37 21.06
C LYS A 50 4.58 8.37 19.93
N ILE A 51 3.45 7.97 19.35
CA ILE A 51 3.36 7.13 18.15
C ILE A 51 3.32 8.06 16.94
N SER A 52 4.08 7.73 15.89
CA SER A 52 4.14 8.55 14.68
C SER A 52 2.77 8.64 13.99
N TRP A 53 2.40 9.82 13.53
CA TRP A 53 1.20 10.07 12.73
C TRP A 53 1.18 9.31 11.38
N GLN A 54 2.31 8.81 10.93
CA GLN A 54 2.39 7.99 9.71
C GLN A 54 1.53 6.72 9.81
N TYR A 55 1.39 6.13 11.02
CA TYR A 55 0.58 4.92 11.19
C TYR A 55 -0.90 5.16 10.87
N PRO A 56 -1.60 6.08 11.55
CA PRO A 56 -3.02 6.30 11.26
C PRO A 56 -3.25 6.84 9.84
N VAL A 57 -2.32 7.61 9.28
CA VAL A 57 -2.44 8.10 7.89
C VAL A 57 -2.38 6.94 6.90
N VAL A 58 -1.45 6.00 7.05
CA VAL A 58 -1.35 4.82 6.17
C VAL A 58 -2.59 3.92 6.31
N GLU A 59 -3.07 3.73 7.54
CA GLU A 59 -4.28 2.94 7.81
C GLU A 59 -5.52 3.58 7.17
N LEU A 60 -5.64 4.91 7.25
CA LEU A 60 -6.71 5.66 6.60
C LEU A 60 -6.64 5.56 5.07
N LEU A 61 -5.46 5.76 4.50
CA LEU A 61 -5.24 5.65 3.05
C LEU A 61 -5.59 4.26 2.54
N LEU A 62 -5.16 3.21 3.24
CA LEU A 62 -5.55 1.84 2.90
C LEU A 62 -7.06 1.63 2.98
N GLY A 63 -7.70 2.09 4.06
CA GLY A 63 -9.15 1.99 4.23
C GLY A 63 -9.93 2.67 3.10
N ILE A 64 -9.54 3.90 2.75
CA ILE A 64 -10.14 4.64 1.62
C ILE A 64 -9.91 3.88 0.30
N THR A 65 -8.71 3.39 0.06
CA THR A 65 -8.38 2.63 -1.14
C THR A 65 -9.25 1.38 -1.28
N PHE A 66 -9.41 0.61 -0.20
CA PHE A 66 -10.27 -0.58 -0.21
C PHE A 66 -11.74 -0.21 -0.46
N LEU A 67 -12.22 0.88 0.11
CA LEU A 67 -13.59 1.36 -0.11
C LEU A 67 -13.82 1.76 -1.57
N LEU A 68 -12.90 2.50 -2.17
CA LEU A 68 -12.98 2.91 -3.58
C LEU A 68 -12.91 1.69 -4.52
N LEU A 69 -12.02 0.74 -4.26
CA LEU A 69 -11.95 -0.50 -5.03
C LEU A 69 -13.24 -1.32 -4.91
N TYR A 70 -13.81 -1.38 -3.71
CA TYR A 70 -15.09 -2.04 -3.52
C TYR A 70 -16.20 -1.40 -4.36
N GLN A 71 -16.30 -0.08 -4.37
CA GLN A 71 -17.29 0.66 -5.17
C GLN A 71 -17.09 0.43 -6.67
N GLU A 72 -15.84 0.42 -7.14
CA GLU A 72 -15.52 0.25 -8.56
C GLU A 72 -15.85 -1.15 -9.07
N PHE A 73 -15.51 -2.19 -8.30
CA PHE A 73 -15.67 -3.58 -8.74
C PHE A 73 -17.02 -4.20 -8.37
N PHE A 74 -17.73 -3.65 -7.38
CA PHE A 74 -19.00 -4.21 -6.92
C PHE A 74 -20.17 -3.75 -7.79
N ALA A 75 -20.53 -4.56 -8.77
CA ALA A 75 -21.70 -4.35 -9.65
C ALA A 75 -22.98 -5.02 -9.12
N GLY A 76 -23.12 -5.18 -7.81
CA GLY A 76 -24.30 -5.84 -7.20
C GLY A 76 -24.30 -7.36 -7.23
N VAL A 77 -23.31 -7.99 -7.86
CA VAL A 77 -23.19 -9.45 -7.96
C VAL A 77 -21.85 -9.93 -7.42
N TRP A 78 -21.90 -10.85 -6.46
CA TRP A 78 -20.73 -11.53 -5.92
C TRP A 78 -20.26 -12.59 -6.90
N SER A 79 -19.30 -12.26 -7.75
CA SER A 79 -18.74 -13.17 -8.76
C SER A 79 -17.28 -13.48 -8.45
N LEU A 80 -16.78 -14.60 -8.99
CA LEU A 80 -15.35 -14.93 -8.90
C LEU A 80 -14.49 -13.85 -9.53
N TYR A 81 -14.97 -13.21 -10.60
CA TYR A 81 -14.32 -12.08 -11.25
C TYR A 81 -14.18 -10.88 -10.30
N PHE A 82 -15.23 -10.55 -9.53
CA PHE A 82 -15.18 -9.51 -8.50
C PHE A 82 -14.04 -9.78 -7.50
N PHE A 83 -14.04 -10.99 -6.90
CA PHE A 83 -13.04 -11.32 -5.88
C PHE A 83 -11.62 -11.31 -6.43
N SER A 84 -11.39 -11.87 -7.62
CA SER A 84 -10.05 -11.92 -8.22
C SER A 84 -9.54 -10.53 -8.58
N SER A 85 -10.36 -9.69 -9.18
CA SER A 85 -9.98 -8.32 -9.54
C SER A 85 -9.77 -7.46 -8.30
N PHE A 86 -10.72 -7.47 -7.37
CA PHE A 86 -10.62 -6.73 -6.12
C PHE A 86 -9.32 -7.08 -5.36
N PHE A 87 -9.03 -8.37 -5.18
CA PHE A 87 -7.83 -8.82 -4.48
C PHE A 87 -6.55 -8.38 -5.19
N LEU A 88 -6.50 -8.53 -6.51
CA LEU A 88 -5.33 -8.17 -7.31
C LEU A 88 -5.03 -6.67 -7.21
N TYR A 89 -6.02 -5.82 -7.40
CA TYR A 89 -5.85 -4.37 -7.28
C TYR A 89 -5.59 -3.93 -5.83
N ALA A 90 -6.20 -4.57 -4.84
CA ALA A 90 -5.93 -4.31 -3.43
C ALA A 90 -4.44 -4.56 -3.08
N VAL A 91 -3.85 -5.63 -3.60
CA VAL A 91 -2.42 -5.91 -3.43
C VAL A 91 -1.56 -4.85 -4.11
N ILE A 92 -1.88 -4.47 -5.36
CA ILE A 92 -1.14 -3.45 -6.11
C ILE A 92 -1.15 -2.11 -5.36
N PHE A 93 -2.31 -1.62 -4.95
CA PHE A 93 -2.43 -0.36 -4.23
C PHE A 93 -1.78 -0.40 -2.85
N SER A 94 -1.85 -1.53 -2.15
CA SER A 94 -1.13 -1.72 -0.88
C SER A 94 0.38 -1.64 -1.06
N LEU A 95 0.93 -2.21 -2.15
CA LEU A 95 2.34 -2.09 -2.50
C LEU A 95 2.72 -0.66 -2.85
N LEU A 96 1.90 0.05 -3.64
CA LEU A 96 2.13 1.46 -3.97
C LEU A 96 2.19 2.35 -2.73
N ILE A 97 1.23 2.19 -1.81
CA ILE A 97 1.23 2.93 -0.54
C ILE A 97 2.47 2.58 0.29
N THR A 98 2.85 1.30 0.34
CA THR A 98 4.04 0.85 1.08
C THR A 98 5.31 1.45 0.49
N ILE A 99 5.47 1.47 -0.84
CA ILE A 99 6.60 2.09 -1.53
C ILE A 99 6.64 3.59 -1.24
N GLY A 100 5.51 4.29 -1.37
CA GLY A 100 5.43 5.71 -1.09
C GLY A 100 5.82 6.08 0.35
N VAL A 101 5.31 5.33 1.33
CA VAL A 101 5.66 5.54 2.76
C VAL A 101 7.13 5.22 3.03
N TYR A 102 7.67 4.20 2.37
CA TYR A 102 9.08 3.84 2.51
C TYR A 102 9.99 4.93 1.92
N ASP A 103 9.66 5.45 0.74
CA ASP A 103 10.40 6.53 0.08
C ASP A 103 10.40 7.81 0.90
N LEU A 104 9.23 8.24 1.41
CA LEU A 104 9.12 9.41 2.29
C LEU A 104 10.01 9.32 3.54
N ARG A 105 10.26 8.11 4.03
CA ARG A 105 11.05 7.88 5.25
C ARG A 105 12.54 7.69 4.99
N HIS A 106 12.88 6.90 3.98
CA HIS A 106 14.25 6.43 3.73
C HIS A 106 14.88 7.09 2.51
N LYS A 107 14.09 7.77 1.66
CA LYS A 107 14.52 8.35 0.37
C LYS A 107 15.23 7.31 -0.52
N ILE A 108 14.84 6.04 -0.39
CA ILE A 108 15.38 4.91 -1.14
C ILE A 108 14.21 3.99 -1.46
N ILE A 109 14.09 3.56 -2.70
CA ILE A 109 13.03 2.63 -3.13
C ILE A 109 13.60 1.20 -3.12
N PRO A 110 13.02 0.26 -2.35
CA PRO A 110 13.47 -1.12 -2.34
C PRO A 110 13.16 -1.81 -3.66
N ASN A 111 14.19 -2.30 -4.35
CA ASN A 111 14.04 -2.97 -5.65
C ASN A 111 13.07 -4.15 -5.63
N ALA A 112 13.05 -4.91 -4.52
CA ALA A 112 12.14 -6.05 -4.37
C ALA A 112 10.67 -5.66 -4.48
N LEU A 113 10.26 -4.53 -3.89
CA LEU A 113 8.88 -4.04 -3.98
C LEU A 113 8.54 -3.55 -5.39
N VAL A 114 9.49 -2.90 -6.06
CA VAL A 114 9.33 -2.43 -7.45
C VAL A 114 9.15 -3.60 -8.40
N TYR A 115 10.00 -4.63 -8.31
CA TYR A 115 9.87 -5.81 -9.16
C TYR A 115 8.54 -6.55 -8.93
N SER A 116 8.10 -6.66 -7.68
CA SER A 116 6.78 -7.23 -7.37
C SER A 116 5.64 -6.44 -8.01
N LEU A 117 5.73 -5.11 -7.98
CA LEU A 117 4.73 -4.23 -8.59
C LEU A 117 4.71 -4.35 -10.12
N ILE A 118 5.90 -4.39 -10.76
CA ILE A 118 6.02 -4.59 -12.21
C ILE A 118 5.40 -5.94 -12.62
N LEU A 119 5.73 -7.02 -11.91
CA LEU A 119 5.18 -8.35 -12.18
C LEU A 119 3.65 -8.36 -12.11
N LEU A 120 3.08 -7.76 -11.06
CA LEU A 120 1.63 -7.65 -10.91
C LEU A 120 0.99 -6.77 -11.99
N GLY A 121 1.65 -5.66 -12.37
CA GLY A 121 1.19 -4.80 -13.45
C GLY A 121 1.14 -5.52 -14.80
N VAL A 122 2.18 -6.30 -15.12
CA VAL A 122 2.21 -7.15 -16.35
C VAL A 122 1.11 -8.21 -16.29
N LEU A 123 0.87 -8.83 -15.13
CA LEU A 123 -0.21 -9.79 -14.96
C LEU A 123 -1.59 -9.16 -15.23
N VAL A 124 -1.85 -7.97 -14.69
CA VAL A 124 -3.10 -7.23 -14.94
C VAL A 124 -3.25 -6.92 -16.43
N ALA A 125 -2.20 -6.42 -17.07
CA ALA A 125 -2.21 -6.11 -18.49
C ALA A 125 -2.52 -7.35 -19.33
N TYR A 126 -1.90 -8.49 -19.01
CA TYR A 126 -2.16 -9.77 -19.68
C TYR A 126 -3.61 -10.24 -19.51
N LEU A 127 -4.15 -10.20 -18.29
CA LEU A 127 -5.53 -10.60 -18.01
C LEU A 127 -6.54 -9.69 -18.72
N ARG A 128 -6.29 -8.39 -18.79
CA ARG A 128 -7.13 -7.46 -19.55
C ARG A 128 -7.07 -7.74 -21.05
N ALA A 129 -5.88 -7.96 -21.58
CA ALA A 129 -5.71 -8.27 -23.00
C ALA A 129 -6.41 -9.56 -23.42
N SER A 130 -6.42 -10.57 -22.56
CA SER A 130 -7.09 -11.86 -22.83
C SER A 130 -8.61 -11.76 -22.74
N SER A 131 -9.15 -10.87 -21.90
CA SER A 131 -10.61 -10.71 -21.74
C SER A 131 -11.23 -9.77 -22.79
N ASN A 132 -10.51 -8.75 -23.25
CA ASN A 132 -10.95 -7.76 -24.23
C ASN A 132 -9.80 -7.28 -25.10
N PRO A 133 -9.48 -7.95 -26.23
CA PRO A 133 -8.36 -7.56 -27.08
C PRO A 133 -8.50 -6.15 -27.68
N VAL A 134 -9.73 -5.63 -27.80
CA VAL A 134 -9.98 -4.28 -28.33
C VAL A 134 -9.63 -3.18 -27.30
N SER A 135 -9.70 -3.46 -26.01
CA SER A 135 -9.38 -2.47 -24.96
C SER A 135 -7.88 -2.13 -24.86
N LEU A 136 -7.02 -3.00 -25.39
CA LEU A 136 -5.57 -2.75 -25.43
C LEU A 136 -5.19 -1.59 -26.37
N PHE A 137 -6.07 -1.23 -27.30
CA PHE A 137 -5.85 -0.17 -28.30
C PHE A 137 -6.60 1.13 -28.00
N LEU A 138 -7.24 1.26 -26.83
CA LEU A 138 -7.79 2.56 -26.44
C LEU A 138 -6.63 3.51 -26.16
N LEU A 139 -6.47 4.50 -27.05
CA LEU A 139 -5.43 5.53 -27.06
C LEU A 139 -5.13 6.13 -25.64
N PRO A 140 -6.13 6.41 -24.77
CA PRO A 140 -5.85 6.95 -23.44
C PRO A 140 -4.98 6.01 -22.58
N ASP A 141 -5.20 4.70 -22.61
CA ASP A 141 -4.42 3.74 -21.79
C ASP A 141 -2.95 3.66 -22.24
N LEU A 142 -2.68 3.85 -23.54
CA LEU A 142 -1.33 3.85 -24.09
C LEU A 142 -0.52 5.08 -23.65
N PHE A 143 -1.17 6.23 -23.46
CA PHE A 143 -0.51 7.49 -23.10
C PHE A 143 -0.38 7.73 -21.60
N VAL A 144 -1.21 7.07 -20.78
CA VAL A 144 -1.18 7.23 -19.31
C VAL A 144 0.19 6.85 -18.74
N GLY A 145 0.76 5.72 -19.14
CA GLY A 145 2.09 5.28 -18.68
C GLY A 145 3.20 6.30 -19.00
N PRO A 146 3.39 6.68 -20.26
CA PRO A 146 4.37 7.72 -20.67
C PRO A 146 4.15 9.07 -19.99
N ILE A 147 2.91 9.53 -19.82
CA ILE A 147 2.61 10.80 -19.13
C ILE A 147 3.03 10.74 -17.67
N PHE A 148 2.69 9.66 -16.93
CA PHE A 148 3.15 9.47 -15.58
C PHE A 148 4.67 9.38 -15.49
N PHE A 149 5.32 8.63 -16.40
CA PHE A 149 6.78 8.54 -16.44
C PHE A 149 7.42 9.92 -16.63
N LEU A 150 6.93 10.71 -17.58
CA LEU A 150 7.45 12.06 -17.83
C LEU A 150 7.22 13.00 -16.66
N SER A 151 6.06 12.90 -15.99
CA SER A 151 5.77 13.71 -14.79
C SER A 151 6.72 13.39 -13.64
N PHE A 152 6.98 12.11 -13.35
CA PHE A 152 7.94 11.69 -12.34
C PHE A 152 9.38 12.02 -12.73
N ALA A 153 9.76 11.83 -13.99
CA ALA A 153 11.08 12.18 -14.49
C ALA A 153 11.35 13.69 -14.39
N SER A 154 10.34 14.52 -14.68
CA SER A 154 10.46 15.98 -14.52
C SER A 154 10.62 16.37 -13.04
N LEU A 155 9.82 15.80 -12.14
CA LEU A 155 9.94 16.03 -10.70
C LEU A 155 11.35 15.64 -10.21
N TRP A 156 11.85 14.48 -10.64
CA TRP A 156 13.20 14.04 -10.29
C TRP A 156 14.28 14.97 -10.83
N TYR A 157 14.13 15.44 -12.07
CA TYR A 157 15.08 16.38 -12.70
C TYR A 157 15.14 17.72 -11.95
N PHE A 158 13.99 18.28 -11.58
CA PHE A 158 13.90 19.55 -10.85
C PHE A 158 14.20 19.44 -9.34
N SER A 159 14.21 18.23 -8.76
CA SER A 159 14.55 18.01 -7.35
C SER A 159 16.05 17.89 -7.07
N LYS A 160 16.89 17.89 -8.13
CA LYS A 160 18.35 17.93 -8.03
C LYS A 160 18.85 19.35 -7.83
#